data_63830d7ee4186e4359b32417f53cf9f2
#
_entry.id   63830d7ee4186e4359b32417f53cf9f2
#
_cell.length_a   1.000
_cell.length_b   1.000
_cell.length_c   1.000
_cell.angle_alpha   90.00
_cell.angle_beta   90.00
_cell.angle_gamma   90.00
#
_symmetry.space_group_name_H-M   'P 1'
#
loop_
_entity.id
_entity.type
_entity.pdbx_description
1 polymer ?
#
loop_
_entity_poly.entity_id
_entity_poly.type
_entity_poly.pdbx_seq_one_letter_code
_entity_poly.pdbx_strand_id
1 'polypeptide(L)'
;MTRAAFVIVCVGLATVPAAAKPERVTIPAGPFTQGSTKGDEDERPARSVTLKAFAIDKTEVTRGEYGKCVAAKKCKLPPAKSTETDPDLPMTDVDWNDAQTYCRFTGGRLPTEGEWEKAARGTDGREYPWGNDADCARANWGNFEGEGPCAGKNPGRPVAVGKYPTGASPYGVLDLGGNVWEWVADKYDEDPKRRVVRGGSCCSFFVGPRAPNRNAWAPQHRDGDLGFRCAR
;
A
#
# COMPACT_ATOMS: atom_id res chain seq x y z
N MET A 1 54.32 -38.59 -28.98
CA MET A 1 53.27 -38.87 -27.97
C MET A 1 52.84 -37.54 -27.35
N THR A 2 51.82 -36.92 -27.89
CA THR A 2 51.34 -35.57 -27.47
C THR A 2 50.19 -35.74 -26.49
N ARG A 3 50.37 -35.31 -25.23
CA ARG A 3 49.34 -35.31 -24.21
C ARG A 3 48.45 -34.11 -24.39
N ALA A 4 47.16 -34.34 -24.66
CA ALA A 4 46.13 -33.30 -24.64
C ALA A 4 45.72 -33.01 -23.19
N ALA A 5 45.85 -31.75 -22.76
CA ALA A 5 45.34 -31.29 -21.47
C ALA A 5 43.87 -30.89 -21.61
N PHE A 6 42.99 -31.54 -20.88
CA PHE A 6 41.58 -31.14 -20.76
C PHE A 6 41.45 -30.02 -19.70
N VAL A 7 41.03 -28.86 -20.12
CA VAL A 7 40.69 -27.77 -19.22
C VAL A 7 39.18 -27.93 -18.84
N ILE A 8 38.95 -28.25 -17.59
CA ILE A 8 37.57 -28.29 -17.02
C ILE A 8 37.19 -26.85 -16.64
N VAL A 9 36.31 -26.23 -17.40
CA VAL A 9 35.70 -24.95 -17.04
C VAL A 9 34.56 -25.23 -16.05
N CYS A 10 34.81 -24.96 -14.76
CA CYS A 10 33.73 -24.91 -13.76
C CYS A 10 32.88 -23.66 -13.96
N VAL A 11 31.68 -23.83 -14.54
CA VAL A 11 30.66 -22.78 -14.56
C VAL A 11 30.07 -22.69 -13.16
N GLY A 12 30.52 -21.71 -12.38
CA GLY A 12 29.91 -21.38 -11.09
C GLY A 12 28.46 -20.92 -11.28
N LEU A 13 27.52 -21.68 -10.81
CA LEU A 13 26.12 -21.24 -10.66
C LEU A 13 26.11 -20.12 -9.62
N ALA A 14 26.01 -18.87 -10.07
CA ALA A 14 25.74 -17.74 -9.19
C ALA A 14 24.34 -17.94 -8.59
N THR A 15 24.28 -18.25 -7.30
CA THR A 15 23.02 -18.25 -6.54
C THR A 15 22.54 -16.81 -6.44
N VAL A 16 21.49 -16.46 -7.18
CA VAL A 16 20.77 -15.20 -6.99
C VAL A 16 20.26 -15.20 -5.55
N PRO A 17 20.62 -14.23 -4.69
CA PRO A 17 20.11 -14.18 -3.33
C PRO A 17 18.60 -14.11 -3.39
N ALA A 18 17.92 -14.93 -2.59
CA ALA A 18 16.46 -14.88 -2.44
C ALA A 18 16.10 -13.45 -2.03
N ALA A 19 15.21 -12.82 -2.80
CA ALA A 19 14.75 -11.47 -2.49
C ALA A 19 14.23 -11.44 -1.05
N ALA A 20 14.73 -10.50 -0.24
CA ALA A 20 14.21 -10.30 1.11
C ALA A 20 12.68 -10.12 1.01
N LYS A 21 11.95 -10.91 1.81
CA LYS A 21 10.50 -10.80 1.86
C LYS A 21 10.13 -9.44 2.46
N PRO A 22 9.03 -8.81 2.02
CA PRO A 22 8.55 -7.58 2.64
C PRO A 22 8.37 -7.78 4.15
N GLU A 23 8.74 -6.76 4.94
CA GLU A 23 8.46 -6.77 6.37
C GLU A 23 6.94 -6.75 6.59
N ARG A 24 6.44 -7.64 7.44
CA ARG A 24 5.01 -7.76 7.73
C ARG A 24 4.71 -7.61 9.21
N VAL A 25 3.57 -7.00 9.47
CA VAL A 25 3.02 -6.84 10.81
C VAL A 25 1.85 -7.80 10.99
N THR A 26 1.83 -8.53 12.10
CA THR A 26 0.70 -9.40 12.45
C THR A 26 -0.38 -8.58 13.17
N ILE A 27 -1.59 -8.63 12.63
CA ILE A 27 -2.77 -7.99 13.21
C ILE A 27 -3.56 -9.10 13.94
N PRO A 28 -3.81 -8.95 15.24
CA PRO A 28 -4.48 -9.98 16.04
C PRO A 28 -5.95 -10.15 15.63
N ALA A 29 -6.47 -11.37 15.84
CA ALA A 29 -7.90 -11.66 15.70
C ALA A 29 -8.71 -10.80 16.68
N GLY A 30 -9.99 -10.62 16.38
CA GLY A 30 -10.93 -9.96 17.26
C GLY A 30 -11.74 -8.85 16.59
N PRO A 31 -12.67 -8.25 17.33
CA PRO A 31 -13.56 -7.21 16.83
C PRO A 31 -12.83 -5.87 16.65
N PHE A 32 -13.37 -5.06 15.75
CA PHE A 32 -13.04 -3.63 15.62
C PHE A 32 -14.26 -2.89 15.05
N THR A 33 -14.27 -1.58 15.13
CA THR A 33 -15.28 -0.75 14.51
C THR A 33 -14.85 -0.38 13.09
N GLN A 34 -15.57 -0.89 12.09
CA GLN A 34 -15.41 -0.52 10.69
C GLN A 34 -16.36 0.62 10.34
N GLY A 35 -15.89 1.58 9.54
CA GLY A 35 -16.67 2.73 9.12
C GLY A 35 -16.73 3.84 10.17
N SER A 36 -17.51 4.88 9.89
CA SER A 36 -17.64 6.08 10.72
C SER A 36 -19.11 6.51 10.83
N THR A 37 -19.44 7.22 11.91
CA THR A 37 -20.73 7.94 12.04
C THR A 37 -20.58 9.43 11.69
N LYS A 38 -19.35 9.91 11.52
CA LYS A 38 -19.01 11.33 11.30
C LYS A 38 -18.51 11.64 9.89
N GLY A 39 -18.08 10.60 9.16
CA GLY A 39 -17.50 10.72 7.82
C GLY A 39 -18.56 10.83 6.72
N ASP A 40 -18.10 10.58 5.51
CA ASP A 40 -18.92 10.58 4.30
C ASP A 40 -20.02 9.51 4.35
N GLU A 41 -21.01 9.61 3.48
CA GLU A 41 -22.17 8.69 3.50
C GLU A 41 -21.75 7.23 3.28
N ASP A 42 -20.78 7.00 2.42
CA ASP A 42 -20.26 5.68 2.09
C ASP A 42 -19.37 5.04 3.19
N GLU A 43 -18.96 5.83 4.18
CA GLU A 43 -18.30 5.32 5.38
C GLU A 43 -19.29 4.76 6.41
N ARG A 44 -20.58 5.02 6.23
CA ARG A 44 -21.67 4.68 7.20
C ARG A 44 -22.38 3.37 6.84
N PRO A 45 -22.95 2.69 7.82
CA PRO A 45 -22.85 2.95 9.27
C PRO A 45 -21.55 2.41 9.86
N ALA A 46 -21.11 2.99 10.97
CA ALA A 46 -20.09 2.34 11.80
C ALA A 46 -20.64 1.01 12.34
N ARG A 47 -19.89 -0.08 12.16
CA ARG A 47 -20.33 -1.44 12.54
C ARG A 47 -19.22 -2.23 13.20
N SER A 48 -19.55 -3.09 14.16
CA SER A 48 -18.59 -4.02 14.73
C SER A 48 -18.33 -5.20 13.77
N VAL A 49 -17.08 -5.41 13.40
CA VAL A 49 -16.66 -6.51 12.53
C VAL A 49 -15.60 -7.33 13.25
N THR A 50 -15.71 -8.64 13.23
CA THR A 50 -14.71 -9.55 13.80
C THR A 50 -13.87 -10.16 12.67
N LEU A 51 -12.56 -9.97 12.72
CA LEU A 51 -11.62 -10.55 11.78
C LEU A 51 -10.77 -11.64 12.44
N LYS A 52 -10.34 -12.61 11.65
CA LYS A 52 -9.26 -13.54 12.02
C LYS A 52 -7.93 -12.79 12.08
N ALA A 53 -6.94 -13.38 12.73
CA ALA A 53 -5.57 -12.85 12.66
C ALA A 53 -5.06 -12.93 11.21
N PHE A 54 -4.33 -11.91 10.78
CA PHE A 54 -3.70 -11.83 9.47
C PHE A 54 -2.38 -11.08 9.56
N ALA A 55 -1.55 -11.18 8.55
CA ALA A 55 -0.36 -10.35 8.41
C ALA A 55 -0.55 -9.37 7.26
N ILE A 56 -0.04 -8.14 7.40
CA ILE A 56 -0.09 -7.10 6.36
C ILE A 56 1.31 -6.52 6.18
N ASP A 57 1.67 -6.11 4.97
CA ASP A 57 2.94 -5.46 4.71
C ASP A 57 3.03 -4.15 5.52
N LYS A 58 4.19 -3.89 6.12
CA LYS A 58 4.42 -2.75 7.01
C LYS A 58 4.28 -1.40 6.30
N THR A 59 4.65 -1.36 5.03
CA THR A 59 4.56 -0.20 4.14
C THR A 59 3.84 -0.58 2.87
N GLU A 60 3.63 0.37 1.96
CA GLU A 60 3.26 0.07 0.57
C GLU A 60 4.37 -0.75 -0.10
N VAL A 61 4.00 -1.50 -1.14
CA VAL A 61 4.97 -2.20 -2.00
C VAL A 61 5.80 -1.17 -2.74
N THR A 62 7.12 -1.33 -2.68
CA THR A 62 8.06 -0.39 -3.33
C THR A 62 8.30 -0.74 -4.80
N ARG A 63 8.82 0.23 -5.57
CA ARG A 63 9.29 0.04 -6.95
C ARG A 63 10.38 -1.02 -7.03
N GLY A 64 11.31 -1.02 -6.07
CA GLY A 64 12.39 -2.01 -6.00
C GLY A 64 11.87 -3.42 -5.76
N GLU A 65 10.86 -3.58 -4.90
CA GLU A 65 10.22 -4.88 -4.65
C GLU A 65 9.43 -5.36 -5.86
N TYR A 66 8.63 -4.48 -6.48
CA TYR A 66 7.88 -4.81 -7.68
C TYR A 66 8.80 -5.17 -8.85
N GLY A 67 9.92 -4.46 -8.99
CA GLY A 67 10.96 -4.74 -9.98
C GLY A 67 11.50 -6.17 -9.91
N LYS A 68 11.59 -6.76 -8.71
CA LYS A 68 11.98 -8.18 -8.55
C LYS A 68 10.95 -9.13 -9.17
N CYS A 69 9.66 -8.81 -9.06
CA CYS A 69 8.61 -9.59 -9.71
C CYS A 69 8.68 -9.50 -11.24
N VAL A 70 8.97 -8.29 -11.76
CA VAL A 70 9.16 -8.08 -13.21
C VAL A 70 10.38 -8.85 -13.71
N ALA A 71 11.51 -8.77 -12.99
CA ALA A 71 12.75 -9.52 -13.33
C ALA A 71 12.51 -11.04 -13.32
N ALA A 72 11.65 -11.54 -12.42
CA ALA A 72 11.22 -12.93 -12.38
C ALA A 72 10.20 -13.31 -13.48
N LYS A 73 9.80 -12.35 -14.34
CA LYS A 73 8.79 -12.51 -15.41
C LYS A 73 7.42 -12.94 -14.88
N LYS A 74 7.09 -12.59 -13.64
CA LYS A 74 5.80 -12.88 -13.01
C LYS A 74 4.86 -11.68 -13.01
N CYS A 75 5.42 -10.45 -13.03
CA CYS A 75 4.68 -9.20 -13.18
C CYS A 75 5.04 -8.54 -14.51
N LYS A 76 4.10 -7.75 -15.04
CA LYS A 76 4.37 -6.83 -16.15
C LYS A 76 4.87 -5.51 -15.59
N LEU A 77 5.77 -4.85 -16.31
CA LEU A 77 6.12 -3.47 -16.02
C LEU A 77 4.93 -2.60 -16.44
N PRO A 78 4.33 -1.81 -15.52
CA PRO A 78 3.26 -0.90 -15.90
C PRO A 78 3.77 0.18 -16.85
N PRO A 79 2.90 0.77 -17.68
CA PRO A 79 3.26 1.94 -18.48
C PRO A 79 3.60 3.08 -17.51
N ALA A 80 4.89 3.36 -17.36
CA ALA A 80 5.36 4.39 -16.42
C ALA A 80 4.98 5.78 -16.94
N LYS A 81 4.24 6.54 -16.16
CA LYS A 81 4.05 7.97 -16.35
C LYS A 81 5.19 8.77 -15.69
N SER A 82 5.86 8.19 -14.72
CA SER A 82 6.95 8.80 -13.96
C SER A 82 8.32 8.29 -14.41
N THR A 83 9.28 9.19 -14.55
CA THR A 83 10.71 8.91 -14.78
C THR A 83 11.47 8.61 -13.48
N GLU A 84 10.80 8.63 -12.34
CA GLU A 84 11.38 8.36 -11.03
C GLU A 84 11.90 6.93 -10.95
N THR A 85 13.17 6.79 -10.58
CA THR A 85 13.87 5.49 -10.50
C THR A 85 14.20 5.06 -9.06
N ASP A 86 13.88 5.87 -8.07
CA ASP A 86 14.13 5.57 -6.67
C ASP A 86 13.42 4.27 -6.27
N PRO A 87 14.16 3.21 -5.87
CA PRO A 87 13.57 1.92 -5.54
C PRO A 87 12.72 1.93 -4.26
N ASP A 88 12.90 2.93 -3.39
CA ASP A 88 12.20 3.04 -2.12
C ASP A 88 10.86 3.79 -2.23
N LEU A 89 10.56 4.37 -3.39
CA LEU A 89 9.24 4.95 -3.65
C LEU A 89 8.17 3.86 -3.75
N PRO A 90 6.91 4.16 -3.36
CA PRO A 90 5.81 3.23 -3.56
C PRO A 90 5.63 2.91 -5.04
N MET A 91 5.25 1.69 -5.34
CA MET A 91 4.88 1.27 -6.69
C MET A 91 3.54 1.86 -7.07
N THR A 92 3.52 2.74 -8.04
CA THR A 92 2.33 3.42 -8.57
C THR A 92 2.10 3.07 -10.04
N ASP A 93 1.07 3.67 -10.67
CA ASP A 93 0.66 3.38 -12.04
C ASP A 93 0.28 1.91 -12.29
N VAL A 94 -0.05 1.17 -11.24
CA VAL A 94 -0.50 -0.23 -11.27
C VAL A 94 -2.02 -0.29 -11.20
N ASP A 95 -2.62 -1.15 -12.02
CA ASP A 95 -4.02 -1.46 -11.89
C ASP A 95 -4.27 -2.54 -10.81
N TRP A 96 -5.55 -2.78 -10.51
CA TRP A 96 -5.94 -3.75 -9.49
C TRP A 96 -5.43 -5.18 -9.78
N ASN A 97 -5.39 -5.59 -11.06
CA ASN A 97 -4.91 -6.92 -11.45
C ASN A 97 -3.39 -7.05 -11.32
N ASP A 98 -2.64 -5.98 -11.62
CA ASP A 98 -1.20 -5.92 -11.41
C ASP A 98 -0.86 -6.05 -9.93
N ALA A 99 -1.55 -5.28 -9.07
CA ALA A 99 -1.40 -5.33 -7.62
C ALA A 99 -1.69 -6.74 -7.07
N GLN A 100 -2.80 -7.35 -7.51
CA GLN A 100 -3.16 -8.70 -7.12
C GLN A 100 -2.13 -9.75 -7.59
N THR A 101 -1.60 -9.59 -8.80
CA THR A 101 -0.59 -10.47 -9.38
C THR A 101 0.70 -10.43 -8.56
N TYR A 102 1.15 -9.23 -8.18
CA TYR A 102 2.32 -9.06 -7.32
C TYR A 102 2.09 -9.70 -5.94
N CYS A 103 0.97 -9.44 -5.30
CA CYS A 103 0.68 -10.02 -3.99
C CYS A 103 0.70 -11.56 -4.02
N ARG A 104 0.15 -12.17 -5.08
CA ARG A 104 0.25 -13.64 -5.27
C ARG A 104 1.68 -14.12 -5.48
N PHE A 105 2.50 -13.38 -6.21
CA PHE A 105 3.92 -13.69 -6.39
C PHE A 105 4.67 -13.75 -5.06
N THR A 106 4.36 -12.86 -4.12
CA THR A 106 4.95 -12.87 -2.77
C THR A 106 4.27 -13.86 -1.81
N GLY A 107 3.30 -14.65 -2.30
CA GLY A 107 2.54 -15.63 -1.53
C GLY A 107 1.49 -15.01 -0.60
N GLY A 108 0.95 -13.86 -0.97
CA GLY A 108 -0.13 -13.15 -0.30
C GLY A 108 -1.29 -12.83 -1.24
N ARG A 109 -2.04 -11.83 -0.85
CA ARG A 109 -3.20 -11.28 -1.57
C ARG A 109 -3.32 -9.79 -1.25
N LEU A 110 -4.17 -9.06 -1.95
CA LEU A 110 -4.59 -7.75 -1.45
C LEU A 110 -5.32 -7.90 -0.10
N PRO A 111 -5.18 -6.97 0.83
CA PRO A 111 -5.98 -6.95 2.05
C PRO A 111 -7.46 -6.76 1.69
N THR A 112 -8.35 -7.30 2.48
CA THR A 112 -9.75 -6.85 2.43
C THR A 112 -9.85 -5.43 2.99
N GLU A 113 -10.92 -4.72 2.62
CA GLU A 113 -11.16 -3.38 3.12
C GLU A 113 -11.18 -3.33 4.65
N GLY A 114 -11.86 -4.30 5.29
CA GLY A 114 -11.89 -4.41 6.74
C GLY A 114 -10.52 -4.72 7.37
N GLU A 115 -9.69 -5.53 6.72
CA GLU A 115 -8.33 -5.80 7.19
C GLU A 115 -7.46 -4.54 7.10
N TRP A 116 -7.54 -3.82 5.99
CA TRP A 116 -6.83 -2.57 5.82
C TRP A 116 -7.24 -1.54 6.90
N GLU A 117 -8.53 -1.35 7.10
CA GLU A 117 -9.05 -0.39 8.08
C GLU A 117 -8.68 -0.79 9.52
N LYS A 118 -8.79 -2.08 9.89
CA LYS A 118 -8.33 -2.55 11.20
C LYS A 118 -6.84 -2.30 11.40
N ALA A 119 -6.02 -2.57 10.39
CA ALA A 119 -4.58 -2.31 10.45
C ALA A 119 -4.28 -0.81 10.66
N ALA A 120 -5.10 0.08 10.09
CA ALA A 120 -4.94 1.52 10.20
C ALA A 120 -5.40 2.05 11.57
N ARG A 121 -6.60 1.71 12.04
CA ARG A 121 -7.21 2.38 13.20
C ARG A 121 -7.25 1.56 14.48
N GLY A 122 -6.79 0.31 14.46
CA GLY A 122 -6.84 -0.54 15.65
C GLY A 122 -8.26 -0.92 16.05
N THR A 123 -8.52 -0.93 17.36
CA THR A 123 -9.81 -1.32 17.96
C THR A 123 -10.51 -0.18 18.68
N ASP A 124 -9.89 0.96 18.83
CA ASP A 124 -10.41 2.12 19.58
C ASP A 124 -11.19 3.12 18.72
N GLY A 125 -11.29 2.87 17.42
CA GLY A 125 -12.11 3.68 16.51
C GLY A 125 -11.51 5.05 16.17
N ARG A 126 -10.19 5.22 16.35
CA ARG A 126 -9.47 6.46 16.04
C ARG A 126 -9.68 6.93 14.60
N GLU A 127 -9.56 8.23 14.41
CA GLU A 127 -9.81 8.87 13.11
C GLU A 127 -8.64 8.69 12.12
N TYR A 128 -7.41 8.79 12.62
CA TYR A 128 -6.18 8.62 11.83
C TYR A 128 -5.37 7.44 12.37
N PRO A 129 -4.44 6.86 11.60
CA PRO A 129 -3.58 5.79 12.10
C PRO A 129 -2.87 6.13 13.40
N TRP A 130 -2.48 7.38 13.60
CA TRP A 130 -1.73 7.88 14.76
C TRP A 130 -2.60 8.45 15.88
N GLY A 131 -3.92 8.54 15.74
CA GLY A 131 -4.82 9.10 16.77
C GLY A 131 -6.01 9.85 16.19
N ASN A 132 -6.50 10.87 16.90
CA ASN A 132 -7.69 11.61 16.51
C ASN A 132 -7.42 13.00 15.95
N ASP A 133 -6.19 13.51 16.08
CA ASP A 133 -5.83 14.84 15.62
C ASP A 133 -5.15 14.79 14.24
N ALA A 134 -5.57 15.69 13.36
CA ALA A 134 -4.92 15.87 12.08
C ALA A 134 -3.51 16.45 12.27
N ASP A 135 -2.47 15.79 11.76
CA ASP A 135 -1.09 16.21 11.93
C ASP A 135 -0.29 16.00 10.63
N CYS A 136 0.15 17.09 10.02
CA CYS A 136 0.90 17.09 8.78
C CYS A 136 2.33 16.54 8.91
N ALA A 137 2.87 16.46 10.13
CA ALA A 137 4.18 15.90 10.37
C ALA A 137 4.18 14.38 10.45
N ARG A 138 3.00 13.75 10.44
CA ARG A 138 2.84 12.31 10.62
C ARG A 138 2.60 11.54 9.33
N ALA A 139 2.31 12.23 8.23
CA ALA A 139 2.04 11.60 6.95
C ALA A 139 2.25 12.57 5.79
N ASN A 140 2.40 12.04 4.59
CA ASN A 140 2.49 12.80 3.34
C ASN A 140 1.07 12.93 2.75
N TRP A 141 0.36 14.04 3.04
CA TRP A 141 -1.01 14.22 2.61
C TRP A 141 -1.40 15.70 2.39
N GLY A 142 -2.45 15.92 1.61
CA GLY A 142 -3.17 17.20 1.55
C GLY A 142 -2.38 18.39 1.01
N ASN A 143 -1.55 18.20 -0.01
CA ASN A 143 -0.73 19.27 -0.55
C ASN A 143 -0.85 19.46 -2.06
N PHE A 144 -2.07 19.35 -2.58
CA PHE A 144 -2.27 19.70 -3.96
C PHE A 144 -2.49 21.22 -4.09
N GLU A 145 -1.68 21.87 -4.94
CA GLU A 145 -1.76 23.32 -5.27
C GLU A 145 -1.80 24.29 -4.06
N GLY A 146 -1.28 23.87 -2.90
CA GLY A 146 -1.24 24.74 -1.72
C GLY A 146 -2.56 24.88 -0.98
N GLU A 147 -3.54 24.02 -1.23
CA GLU A 147 -4.82 23.97 -0.52
C GLU A 147 -4.86 22.88 0.55
N GLY A 148 -5.75 23.04 1.54
CA GLY A 148 -5.95 22.10 2.61
C GLY A 148 -5.05 22.29 3.83
N PRO A 149 -5.25 21.50 4.90
CA PRO A 149 -4.61 21.71 6.19
C PRO A 149 -3.09 21.51 6.19
N CYS A 150 -2.56 20.78 5.20
CA CYS A 150 -1.13 20.54 5.04
C CYS A 150 -0.51 21.27 3.84
N ALA A 151 -1.19 22.29 3.33
CA ALA A 151 -0.72 23.11 2.23
C ALA A 151 0.72 23.62 2.46
N GLY A 152 1.61 23.39 1.49
CA GLY A 152 3.01 23.80 1.56
C GLY A 152 3.88 23.06 2.59
N LYS A 153 3.34 22.09 3.33
CA LYS A 153 4.10 21.33 4.33
C LYS A 153 4.65 20.01 3.80
N ASN A 154 4.00 19.44 2.81
CA ASN A 154 4.37 18.16 2.21
C ASN A 154 4.74 18.36 0.73
N PRO A 155 5.51 17.44 0.12
CA PRO A 155 6.07 17.65 -1.22
C PRO A 155 5.06 17.57 -2.37
N GLY A 156 3.78 17.23 -2.14
CA GLY A 156 2.77 17.12 -3.20
C GLY A 156 3.05 16.03 -4.24
N ARG A 157 3.83 15.01 -3.84
CA ARG A 157 4.18 13.82 -4.64
C ARG A 157 4.50 12.66 -3.71
N PRO A 158 4.44 11.40 -4.16
CA PRO A 158 4.86 10.26 -3.35
C PRO A 158 6.31 10.40 -2.87
N VAL A 159 6.58 9.91 -1.68
CA VAL A 159 7.92 9.86 -1.07
C VAL A 159 8.28 8.42 -0.71
N ALA A 160 9.56 8.18 -0.39
CA ALA A 160 10.02 6.88 0.07
C ALA A 160 9.14 6.35 1.21
N VAL A 161 8.79 5.06 1.13
CA VAL A 161 7.93 4.42 2.13
C VAL A 161 8.57 4.48 3.52
N GLY A 162 7.76 4.57 4.57
CA GLY A 162 8.25 4.63 5.95
C GLY A 162 8.88 5.96 6.36
N LYS A 163 8.79 7.00 5.55
CA LYS A 163 9.39 8.32 5.83
C LYS A 163 8.80 9.00 7.05
N TYR A 164 7.58 8.64 7.44
CA TYR A 164 6.85 9.23 8.56
C TYR A 164 6.62 8.21 9.69
N PRO A 165 7.66 7.79 10.44
CA PRO A 165 7.54 6.73 11.44
C PRO A 165 6.62 7.09 12.61
N THR A 166 6.41 8.38 12.89
CA THR A 166 5.47 8.86 13.91
C THR A 166 4.00 8.77 13.47
N GLY A 167 3.75 8.47 12.20
CA GLY A 167 2.43 8.20 11.63
C GLY A 167 1.99 6.74 11.74
N ALA A 168 2.76 5.92 12.46
CA ALA A 168 2.46 4.50 12.63
C ALA A 168 1.08 4.25 13.25
N SER A 169 0.42 3.20 12.78
CA SER A 169 -0.82 2.69 13.37
C SER A 169 -0.56 2.06 14.75
N PRO A 170 -1.60 1.68 15.53
CA PRO A 170 -1.43 0.99 16.80
C PRO A 170 -0.62 -0.30 16.71
N TYR A 171 -0.56 -0.89 15.53
CA TYR A 171 0.18 -2.12 15.28
C TYR A 171 1.57 -1.88 14.68
N GLY A 172 1.96 -0.62 14.42
CA GLY A 172 3.24 -0.28 13.82
C GLY A 172 3.27 -0.36 12.29
N VAL A 173 2.11 -0.43 11.63
CA VAL A 173 2.01 -0.31 10.17
C VAL A 173 2.15 1.16 9.79
N LEU A 174 2.92 1.44 8.75
CA LEU A 174 3.27 2.78 8.29
C LEU A 174 2.49 3.16 7.02
N ASP A 175 2.45 4.45 6.72
CA ASP A 175 1.91 5.03 5.49
C ASP A 175 0.42 4.69 5.21
N LEU A 176 -0.34 4.30 6.25
CA LEU A 176 -1.78 4.05 6.16
C LEU A 176 -2.63 5.35 6.15
N GLY A 177 -1.98 6.49 6.07
CA GLY A 177 -2.65 7.78 6.01
C GLY A 177 -1.90 8.73 5.10
N GLY A 178 -2.16 8.68 3.79
CA GLY A 178 -1.47 9.48 2.78
C GLY A 178 -0.46 8.69 1.97
N ASN A 179 0.53 9.34 1.43
CA ASN A 179 1.51 8.90 0.47
C ASN A 179 0.84 8.48 -0.85
N VAL A 180 0.29 7.28 -0.96
CA VAL A 180 -0.52 6.87 -2.11
C VAL A 180 -1.81 6.18 -1.68
N TRP A 181 -2.87 6.34 -2.48
CA TRP A 181 -4.05 5.50 -2.37
C TRP A 181 -3.67 4.03 -2.55
N GLU A 182 -4.39 3.13 -1.90
CA GLU A 182 -4.08 1.71 -1.91
C GLU A 182 -5.26 0.86 -2.37
N TRP A 183 -5.03 0.04 -3.41
CA TRP A 183 -5.97 -0.98 -3.82
C TRP A 183 -6.22 -2.00 -2.72
N VAL A 184 -7.49 -2.31 -2.45
CA VAL A 184 -7.90 -3.46 -1.63
C VAL A 184 -8.67 -4.50 -2.45
N ALA A 185 -9.00 -5.63 -1.85
CA ALA A 185 -9.62 -6.75 -2.58
C ALA A 185 -11.09 -6.49 -2.95
N ASP A 186 -11.78 -5.65 -2.18
CA ASP A 186 -13.22 -5.54 -2.21
C ASP A 186 -13.74 -4.74 -3.41
N LYS A 187 -14.95 -5.06 -3.81
CA LYS A 187 -15.76 -4.24 -4.70
C LYS A 187 -16.37 -3.10 -3.90
N TYR A 188 -16.62 -1.99 -4.59
CA TYR A 188 -17.35 -0.89 -3.98
C TYR A 188 -18.85 -1.20 -3.97
N ASP A 189 -19.50 -1.02 -2.83
CA ASP A 189 -20.87 -1.49 -2.63
C ASP A 189 -21.87 -0.80 -3.56
N GLU A 190 -21.68 0.51 -3.75
CA GLU A 190 -22.56 1.35 -4.56
C GLU A 190 -22.35 1.13 -6.08
N ASP A 191 -21.16 0.67 -6.48
CA ASP A 191 -20.86 0.27 -7.85
C ASP A 191 -19.93 -0.94 -7.88
N PRO A 192 -20.45 -2.18 -7.98
CA PRO A 192 -19.64 -3.40 -7.98
C PRO A 192 -18.67 -3.56 -9.15
N LYS A 193 -18.74 -2.69 -10.17
CA LYS A 193 -17.75 -2.64 -11.27
C LYS A 193 -16.47 -1.92 -10.83
N ARG A 194 -16.49 -1.19 -9.73
CA ARG A 194 -15.37 -0.47 -9.17
C ARG A 194 -14.73 -1.26 -8.02
N ARG A 195 -13.49 -0.94 -7.71
CA ARG A 195 -12.73 -1.48 -6.59
C ARG A 195 -12.45 -0.40 -5.57
N VAL A 196 -12.56 -0.76 -4.30
CA VAL A 196 -12.27 0.14 -3.20
C VAL A 196 -10.78 0.47 -3.17
N VAL A 197 -10.46 1.71 -2.83
CA VAL A 197 -9.13 2.19 -2.49
C VAL A 197 -9.19 2.91 -1.15
N ARG A 198 -8.08 2.89 -0.42
CA ARG A 198 -8.00 3.35 0.97
C ARG A 198 -6.79 4.26 1.18
N GLY A 199 -6.79 5.03 2.28
CA GLY A 199 -5.64 5.75 2.83
C GLY A 199 -5.51 7.21 2.43
N GLY A 200 -6.10 7.64 1.33
CA GLY A 200 -5.78 8.95 0.76
C GLY A 200 -4.39 8.98 0.14
N SER A 201 -3.99 10.11 -0.41
CA SER A 201 -2.67 10.29 -1.01
C SER A 201 -2.04 11.63 -0.65
N CYS A 202 -0.77 11.82 -1.05
CA CYS A 202 -0.06 13.10 -1.04
C CYS A 202 -0.80 14.19 -1.81
N CYS A 203 -1.61 13.79 -2.79
CA CYS A 203 -2.13 14.65 -3.85
C CYS A 203 -3.66 14.76 -3.82
N SER A 204 -4.32 14.26 -2.78
CA SER A 204 -5.77 14.32 -2.62
C SER A 204 -6.23 15.68 -2.13
N PHE A 205 -7.21 16.29 -2.83
CA PHE A 205 -7.67 17.66 -2.58
C PHE A 205 -8.40 17.88 -1.26
N PHE A 206 -9.36 17.03 -0.94
CA PHE A 206 -10.34 17.32 0.14
C PHE A 206 -10.48 16.21 1.16
N VAL A 207 -9.90 15.07 0.90
CA VAL A 207 -10.11 13.89 1.71
C VAL A 207 -8.85 13.64 2.50
N GLY A 208 -8.88 13.99 3.78
CA GLY A 208 -7.77 13.72 4.68
C GLY A 208 -7.50 12.22 4.79
N PRO A 209 -6.34 11.84 5.34
CA PRO A 209 -5.91 10.45 5.50
C PRO A 209 -6.66 9.76 6.65
N ARG A 210 -7.96 10.03 6.77
CA ARG A 210 -8.78 9.38 7.80
C ARG A 210 -8.86 7.88 7.53
N ALA A 211 -8.69 7.09 8.57
CA ALA A 211 -8.69 5.63 8.42
C ALA A 211 -10.03 5.06 7.90
N PRO A 212 -11.22 5.61 8.22
CA PRO A 212 -12.46 5.14 7.62
C PRO A 212 -12.70 5.63 6.19
N ASN A 213 -11.96 6.64 5.72
CA ASN A 213 -12.14 7.18 4.38
C ASN A 213 -11.93 6.14 3.29
N ARG A 214 -12.80 6.16 2.30
CA ARG A 214 -12.81 5.23 1.16
C ARG A 214 -13.08 5.95 -0.15
N ASN A 215 -12.60 5.41 -1.24
CA ASN A 215 -12.92 5.81 -2.60
C ASN A 215 -12.95 4.58 -3.49
N ALA A 216 -13.29 4.72 -4.75
CA ALA A 216 -13.35 3.58 -5.66
C ALA A 216 -13.08 3.97 -7.11
N TRP A 217 -12.34 3.12 -7.82
CA TRP A 217 -12.04 3.28 -9.24
C TRP A 217 -12.29 2.01 -10.04
N ALA A 218 -12.40 2.16 -11.35
CA ALA A 218 -12.42 1.02 -12.24
C ALA A 218 -11.14 0.17 -12.04
N PRO A 219 -11.22 -1.17 -12.07
CA PRO A 219 -10.06 -2.02 -11.80
C PRO A 219 -8.89 -1.83 -12.77
N GLN A 220 -9.12 -1.18 -13.92
CA GLN A 220 -8.09 -0.85 -14.92
C GLN A 220 -7.48 0.55 -14.71
N HIS A 221 -7.98 1.32 -13.74
CA HIS A 221 -7.47 2.66 -13.46
C HIS A 221 -6.02 2.61 -12.97
N ARG A 222 -5.23 3.60 -13.42
CA ARG A 222 -3.82 3.76 -13.07
C ARG A 222 -3.55 5.22 -12.78
N ASP A 223 -2.91 5.49 -11.67
CA ASP A 223 -2.52 6.85 -11.31
C ASP A 223 -1.16 6.89 -10.62
N GLY A 224 -0.48 8.05 -10.71
CA GLY A 224 0.82 8.30 -10.11
C GLY A 224 0.80 8.39 -8.58
N ASP A 225 -0.38 8.43 -7.97
CA ASP A 225 -0.60 8.40 -6.52
C ASP A 225 -1.47 7.22 -6.06
N LEU A 226 -1.54 6.15 -6.87
CA LEU A 226 -2.28 4.93 -6.59
C LEU A 226 -1.35 3.72 -6.62
N GLY A 227 -1.20 3.10 -5.47
CA GLY A 227 -0.38 1.93 -5.21
C GLY A 227 -1.14 0.82 -4.48
N PHE A 228 -0.44 0.06 -3.66
CA PHE A 228 -1.02 -1.05 -2.88
C PHE A 228 -0.03 -1.60 -1.85
N ARG A 229 -0.55 -2.38 -0.90
CA ARG A 229 0.20 -3.30 -0.03
C ARG A 229 -0.43 -4.67 -0.04
N CYS A 230 0.27 -5.70 0.46
CA CYS A 230 -0.24 -7.06 0.50
C CYS A 230 -0.57 -7.52 1.93
N ALA A 231 -1.49 -8.50 2.03
CA ALA A 231 -1.82 -9.23 3.25
C ALA A 231 -1.65 -10.74 3.07
N ARG A 232 -1.66 -11.47 4.17
CA ARG A 232 -1.58 -12.92 4.18
C ARG A 232 -2.47 -13.53 5.26
#